data_a248b2a562e04c3880bc589a79fa7e95
#
_entry.id   a248b2a562e04c3880bc589a79fa7e95
#
_cell.length_a   1.000
_cell.length_b   1.000
_cell.length_c   1.000
_cell.angle_alpha   90.00
_cell.angle_beta   90.00
_cell.angle_gamma   90.00
#
_symmetry.space_group_name_H-M   'P 1'
#
loop_
_entity.id
_entity.type
_entity.pdbx_description
1 polymer ?
#
loop_
_entity_poly.entity_id
_entity_poly.type
_entity_poly.pdbx_seq_one_letter_code
_entity_poly.pdbx_strand_id
1 'polypeptide(L)'
;MLIARTLPDLRDACARLRRSTDTLALVPTMGALHEGHRTLVRTGVAAGAAVAASIFVNPLQFGANEDLSRYPRDEEGDLAALEAEGCALAWLPDVQTMYPPGEATTIVVTGPAERWEGDARPGHFRGVATVCAKLFGQVRPDLAYFGEKDWQQLQVVKRMVADLLLPLSIVGVETVREPDGLAMSSRNRFLTADQRARAPALYAVLRGMAGALAAGEAVANVLAKATDELGQRGFGIDYLALVEGAGLAPIDTLQPNARLIAAARLGSVRLLDNIGI
;
A
#
# COMPACT_ATOMS: atom_id res chain seq x y z
N MET A 1 7.48 14.52 -18.77
CA MET A 1 6.71 14.55 -17.50
C MET A 1 6.78 15.96 -16.89
N LEU A 2 5.69 16.51 -16.29
CA LEU A 2 5.72 17.73 -15.49
C LEU A 2 6.24 17.41 -14.07
N ILE A 3 6.91 18.38 -13.44
CA ILE A 3 7.37 18.23 -12.04
C ILE A 3 6.84 19.44 -11.26
N ALA A 4 6.12 19.18 -10.17
CA ALA A 4 5.62 20.20 -9.26
C ALA A 4 6.25 20.02 -7.86
N ARG A 5 6.65 21.14 -7.25
CA ARG A 5 7.22 21.14 -5.88
C ARG A 5 6.48 22.08 -4.94
N THR A 6 5.70 22.97 -5.51
CA THR A 6 4.84 23.90 -4.76
C THR A 6 3.37 23.71 -5.11
N LEU A 7 2.46 24.13 -4.24
CA LEU A 7 1.02 24.05 -4.52
C LEU A 7 0.60 24.87 -5.75
N PRO A 8 1.15 26.08 -6.01
CA PRO A 8 0.91 26.78 -7.28
C PRO A 8 1.30 25.94 -8.49
N ASP A 9 2.54 25.39 -8.54
CA ASP A 9 3.00 24.56 -9.66
C ASP A 9 2.10 23.33 -9.86
N LEU A 10 1.68 22.68 -8.77
CA LEU A 10 0.77 21.55 -8.84
C LEU A 10 -0.57 21.92 -9.46
N ARG A 11 -1.17 23.04 -9.01
CA ARG A 11 -2.45 23.51 -9.53
C ARG A 11 -2.38 23.82 -11.03
N ASP A 12 -1.32 24.49 -11.46
CA ASP A 12 -1.09 24.83 -12.87
C ASP A 12 -0.88 23.56 -13.71
N ALA A 13 -0.09 22.61 -13.21
CA ALA A 13 0.11 21.31 -13.87
C ALA A 13 -1.20 20.51 -13.99
N CYS A 14 -1.98 20.38 -12.92
CA CYS A 14 -3.27 19.70 -12.95
C CYS A 14 -4.26 20.39 -13.90
N ALA A 15 -4.33 21.73 -13.88
CA ALA A 15 -5.17 22.48 -14.79
C ALA A 15 -4.75 22.30 -16.26
N ARG A 16 -3.45 22.19 -16.53
CA ARG A 16 -2.92 21.91 -17.87
C ARG A 16 -3.31 20.50 -18.33
N LEU A 17 -3.14 19.48 -17.49
CA LEU A 17 -3.49 18.10 -17.81
C LEU A 17 -4.99 17.97 -18.08
N ARG A 18 -5.85 18.56 -17.25
CA ARG A 18 -7.30 18.51 -17.44
C ARG A 18 -7.82 19.18 -18.72
N ARG A 19 -7.00 19.97 -19.42
CA ARG A 19 -7.33 20.47 -20.77
C ARG A 19 -7.06 19.46 -21.88
N SER A 20 -6.25 18.46 -21.61
CA SER A 20 -5.79 17.47 -22.60
C SER A 20 -6.31 16.05 -22.34
N THR A 21 -6.98 15.82 -21.22
CA THR A 21 -7.55 14.52 -20.84
C THR A 21 -8.81 14.67 -20.01
N ASP A 22 -9.73 13.76 -20.18
CA ASP A 22 -10.97 13.70 -19.39
C ASP A 22 -10.75 13.06 -18.00
N THR A 23 -9.68 12.28 -17.84
CA THR A 23 -9.42 11.52 -16.61
C THR A 23 -8.02 11.82 -16.06
N LEU A 24 -7.97 12.32 -14.84
CA LEU A 24 -6.74 12.49 -14.06
C LEU A 24 -6.67 11.41 -13.00
N ALA A 25 -5.60 10.64 -12.98
CA ALA A 25 -5.36 9.61 -11.97
C ALA A 25 -4.23 10.01 -11.03
N LEU A 26 -4.25 9.47 -9.81
CA LEU A 26 -3.19 9.65 -8.82
C LEU A 26 -2.63 8.31 -8.37
N VAL A 27 -1.31 8.21 -8.29
CA VAL A 27 -0.57 7.13 -7.65
C VAL A 27 0.20 7.70 -6.46
N PRO A 28 -0.31 7.57 -5.22
CA PRO A 28 0.43 8.00 -4.03
C PRO A 28 1.61 7.07 -3.75
N THR A 29 2.82 7.61 -3.63
CA THR A 29 4.02 6.87 -3.26
C THR A 29 4.86 7.61 -2.23
N MET A 30 5.78 6.89 -1.61
CA MET A 30 6.80 7.47 -0.74
C MET A 30 8.20 7.52 -1.38
N GLY A 31 8.28 7.26 -2.70
CA GLY A 31 9.56 7.10 -3.39
C GLY A 31 10.17 5.71 -3.21
N ALA A 32 11.46 5.56 -3.58
CA ALA A 32 12.14 4.28 -3.71
C ALA A 32 11.35 3.30 -4.57
N LEU A 33 10.96 3.75 -5.76
CA LEU A 33 10.03 3.06 -6.62
C LEU A 33 10.59 1.71 -7.07
N HIS A 34 9.73 0.72 -7.06
CA HIS A 34 10.00 -0.63 -7.58
C HIS A 34 8.91 -1.02 -8.59
N GLU A 35 9.04 -2.18 -9.21
CA GLU A 35 8.12 -2.63 -10.25
C GLU A 35 6.65 -2.59 -9.82
N GLY A 36 6.34 -2.85 -8.53
CA GLY A 36 4.99 -2.70 -7.99
C GLY A 36 4.43 -1.28 -8.19
N HIS A 37 5.21 -0.24 -7.87
CA HIS A 37 4.80 1.16 -8.07
C HIS A 37 4.70 1.52 -9.56
N ARG A 38 5.65 1.05 -10.36
CA ARG A 38 5.64 1.26 -11.82
C ARG A 38 4.40 0.65 -12.47
N THR A 39 3.98 -0.53 -12.00
CA THR A 39 2.75 -1.19 -12.46
C THR A 39 1.50 -0.34 -12.17
N LEU A 40 1.42 0.35 -11.02
CA LEU A 40 0.30 1.27 -10.73
C LEU A 40 0.22 2.38 -11.79
N VAL A 41 1.35 3.02 -12.10
CA VAL A 41 1.42 4.09 -13.12
C VAL A 41 1.03 3.53 -14.48
N ARG A 42 1.62 2.41 -14.89
CA ARG A 42 1.35 1.73 -16.17
C ARG A 42 -0.13 1.36 -16.31
N THR A 43 -0.76 0.89 -15.25
CA THR A 43 -2.20 0.56 -15.23
C THR A 43 -3.06 1.79 -15.47
N GLY A 44 -2.75 2.90 -14.84
CA GLY A 44 -3.45 4.17 -15.05
C GLY A 44 -3.26 4.71 -16.47
N VAL A 45 -2.05 4.67 -17.00
CA VAL A 45 -1.74 5.09 -18.37
C VAL A 45 -2.45 4.19 -19.40
N ALA A 46 -2.44 2.87 -19.19
CA ALA A 46 -3.14 1.91 -20.05
C ALA A 46 -4.66 2.10 -20.03
N ALA A 47 -5.23 2.62 -18.94
CA ALA A 47 -6.63 3.00 -18.85
C ALA A 47 -6.96 4.36 -19.52
N GLY A 48 -5.98 5.01 -20.15
CA GLY A 48 -6.16 6.28 -20.85
C GLY A 48 -6.15 7.53 -19.96
N ALA A 49 -5.77 7.39 -18.68
CA ALA A 49 -5.70 8.53 -17.77
C ALA A 49 -4.37 9.27 -17.88
N ALA A 50 -4.38 10.60 -17.66
CA ALA A 50 -3.16 11.31 -17.31
C ALA A 50 -2.82 10.95 -15.85
N VAL A 51 -1.68 10.29 -15.63
CA VAL A 51 -1.28 9.84 -14.31
C VAL A 51 -0.38 10.89 -13.63
N ALA A 52 -0.79 11.34 -12.46
CA ALA A 52 0.05 12.04 -11.50
C ALA A 52 0.57 11.03 -10.47
N ALA A 53 1.84 11.09 -10.11
CA ALA A 53 2.39 10.34 -8.99
C ALA A 53 2.90 11.29 -7.91
N SER A 54 2.61 11.03 -6.64
CA SER A 54 3.26 11.76 -5.56
C SER A 54 4.48 10.99 -5.06
N ILE A 55 5.55 11.72 -4.72
CA ILE A 55 6.72 11.18 -4.00
C ILE A 55 6.83 11.96 -2.69
N PHE A 56 6.32 11.38 -1.60
CA PHE A 56 6.32 12.02 -0.28
C PHE A 56 6.46 11.01 0.84
N VAL A 57 7.60 11.03 1.53
CA VAL A 57 7.82 10.23 2.74
C VAL A 57 7.03 10.87 3.89
N ASN A 58 5.84 10.33 4.15
CA ASN A 58 4.89 10.90 5.11
C ASN A 58 5.31 10.61 6.56
N PRO A 59 5.74 11.61 7.35
CA PRO A 59 6.19 11.36 8.73
C PRO A 59 5.07 10.86 9.65
N LEU A 60 3.81 11.22 9.39
CA LEU A 60 2.68 10.89 10.27
C LEU A 60 2.29 9.40 10.26
N GLN A 61 2.76 8.63 9.28
CA GLN A 61 2.47 7.20 9.21
C GLN A 61 3.57 6.30 9.79
N PHE A 62 4.63 6.89 10.34
CA PHE A 62 5.72 6.17 10.99
C PHE A 62 5.62 6.33 12.51
N GLY A 63 5.72 5.21 13.21
CA GLY A 63 5.88 5.18 14.65
C GLY A 63 7.28 5.62 15.09
N ALA A 64 7.44 5.95 16.38
CA ALA A 64 8.71 6.43 16.93
C ALA A 64 9.90 5.49 16.71
N ASN A 65 9.65 4.18 16.59
CA ASN A 65 10.68 3.15 16.42
C ASN A 65 10.72 2.57 14.99
N GLU A 66 10.06 3.22 14.03
CA GLU A 66 10.06 2.78 12.64
C GLU A 66 11.18 3.40 11.81
N ASP A 67 11.30 2.96 10.57
CA ASP A 67 12.43 3.21 9.68
C ASP A 67 12.40 4.57 8.94
N LEU A 68 11.70 5.59 9.45
CA LEU A 68 11.55 6.90 8.80
C LEU A 68 12.89 7.53 8.39
N SER A 69 13.88 7.52 9.29
CA SER A 69 15.18 8.11 9.02
C SER A 69 16.01 7.31 8.01
N ARG A 70 15.75 6.01 7.89
CA ARG A 70 16.43 5.08 6.98
C ARG A 70 15.62 4.77 5.72
N TYR A 71 14.40 5.35 5.61
CA TYR A 71 13.56 5.12 4.44
C TYR A 71 14.31 5.59 3.19
N PRO A 72 14.45 4.74 2.18
CA PRO A 72 15.29 5.05 1.01
C PRO A 72 14.73 6.26 0.24
N ARG A 73 15.62 7.10 -0.26
CA ARG A 73 15.31 8.25 -1.09
C ARG A 73 16.24 8.25 -2.28
N ASP A 74 15.65 8.23 -3.47
CA ASP A 74 16.35 8.27 -4.76
C ASP A 74 15.48 9.05 -5.74
N GLU A 75 15.45 10.37 -5.56
CA GLU A 75 14.58 11.23 -6.34
C GLU A 75 14.86 11.13 -7.84
N GLU A 76 16.12 11.10 -8.25
CA GLU A 76 16.50 11.04 -9.66
C GLU A 76 16.05 9.70 -10.28
N GLY A 77 16.32 8.57 -9.62
CA GLY A 77 15.87 7.26 -10.05
C GLY A 77 14.35 7.14 -10.09
N ASP A 78 13.66 7.70 -9.08
CA ASP A 78 12.20 7.70 -9.01
C ASP A 78 11.58 8.51 -10.17
N LEU A 79 12.09 9.71 -10.46
CA LEU A 79 11.62 10.53 -11.57
C LEU A 79 11.85 9.85 -12.91
N ALA A 80 13.03 9.26 -13.13
CA ALA A 80 13.33 8.50 -14.34
C ALA A 80 12.38 7.29 -14.51
N ALA A 81 12.10 6.57 -13.42
CA ALA A 81 11.16 5.45 -13.43
C ALA A 81 9.74 5.88 -13.77
N LEU A 82 9.25 6.99 -13.21
CA LEU A 82 7.93 7.54 -13.52
C LEU A 82 7.82 7.98 -14.99
N GLU A 83 8.84 8.66 -15.49
CA GLU A 83 8.85 9.13 -16.89
C GLU A 83 8.85 7.96 -17.87
N ALA A 84 9.61 6.91 -17.59
CA ALA A 84 9.65 5.70 -18.41
C ALA A 84 8.30 4.97 -18.49
N GLU A 85 7.45 5.09 -17.46
CA GLU A 85 6.09 4.51 -17.46
C GLU A 85 5.02 5.46 -18.03
N GLY A 86 5.41 6.62 -18.54
CA GLY A 86 4.47 7.58 -19.11
C GLY A 86 3.70 8.42 -18.10
N CYS A 87 4.22 8.54 -16.87
CA CYS A 87 3.65 9.45 -15.86
C CYS A 87 3.61 10.90 -16.39
N ALA A 88 2.48 11.56 -16.25
CA ALA A 88 2.29 12.92 -16.77
C ALA A 88 2.79 14.00 -15.79
N LEU A 89 2.71 13.73 -14.48
CA LEU A 89 3.05 14.68 -13.42
C LEU A 89 3.68 13.98 -12.22
N ALA A 90 4.84 14.43 -11.77
CA ALA A 90 5.40 14.10 -10.48
C ALA A 90 5.15 15.23 -9.48
N TRP A 91 4.52 14.92 -8.35
CA TRP A 91 4.27 15.84 -7.23
C TRP A 91 5.22 15.51 -6.07
N LEU A 92 6.14 16.42 -5.74
CA LEU A 92 7.17 16.26 -4.73
C LEU A 92 7.05 17.34 -3.64
N PRO A 93 6.01 17.27 -2.78
CA PRO A 93 5.87 18.22 -1.68
C PRO A 93 6.94 18.00 -0.60
N ASP A 94 7.33 19.07 0.05
CA ASP A 94 8.03 18.98 1.32
C ASP A 94 7.06 18.83 2.52
N VAL A 95 7.63 18.59 3.70
CA VAL A 95 6.83 18.41 4.93
C VAL A 95 6.06 19.68 5.30
N GLN A 96 6.62 20.86 5.07
CA GLN A 96 5.94 22.13 5.40
C GLN A 96 4.76 22.41 4.47
N THR A 97 4.87 22.03 3.21
CA THR A 97 3.76 22.11 2.25
C THR A 97 2.61 21.16 2.61
N MET A 98 2.95 19.95 3.08
CA MET A 98 1.94 18.96 3.48
C MET A 98 1.37 19.25 4.87
N TYR A 99 2.20 19.70 5.78
CA TYR A 99 1.89 19.91 7.21
C TYR A 99 2.42 21.27 7.66
N PRO A 100 1.72 22.38 7.29
CA PRO A 100 2.15 23.71 7.67
C PRO A 100 2.04 23.94 9.19
N PRO A 101 2.83 24.84 9.75
CA PRO A 101 2.72 25.19 11.17
C PRO A 101 1.29 25.58 11.57
N GLY A 102 0.82 25.04 12.69
CA GLY A 102 -0.54 25.27 13.18
C GLY A 102 -1.59 24.29 12.63
N GLU A 103 -1.19 23.30 11.84
CA GLU A 103 -2.11 22.25 11.41
C GLU A 103 -2.71 21.50 12.60
N ALA A 104 -4.03 21.34 12.59
CA ALA A 104 -4.79 20.72 13.68
C ALA A 104 -5.80 19.67 13.19
N THR A 105 -5.85 19.38 11.87
CA THR A 105 -6.82 18.44 11.30
C THR A 105 -6.17 17.10 10.99
N THR A 106 -6.77 16.02 11.50
CA THR A 106 -6.41 14.65 11.16
C THR A 106 -7.65 13.84 10.81
N ILE A 107 -7.47 12.80 10.00
CA ILE A 107 -8.56 11.89 9.65
C ILE A 107 -8.33 10.56 10.35
N VAL A 108 -9.35 10.12 11.08
CA VAL A 108 -9.38 8.81 11.74
C VAL A 108 -10.47 7.98 11.06
N VAL A 109 -10.11 6.82 10.58
CA VAL A 109 -11.03 5.83 10.05
C VAL A 109 -11.13 4.71 11.07
N THR A 110 -12.34 4.31 11.44
CA THR A 110 -12.61 3.14 12.29
C THR A 110 -12.94 1.91 11.43
N GLY A 111 -13.19 0.77 12.05
CA GLY A 111 -13.50 -0.46 11.34
C GLY A 111 -12.27 -1.05 10.64
N PRO A 112 -12.08 -0.84 9.33
CA PRO A 112 -10.94 -1.45 8.62
C PRO A 112 -9.56 -0.98 9.11
N ALA A 113 -9.46 0.11 9.86
CA ALA A 113 -8.20 0.58 10.46
C ALA A 113 -7.89 -0.05 11.82
N GLU A 114 -8.82 -0.80 12.38
CA GLU A 114 -8.65 -1.49 13.65
C GLU A 114 -8.02 -2.87 13.43
N ARG A 115 -7.45 -3.46 14.48
CA ARG A 115 -6.76 -4.76 14.43
C ARG A 115 -5.56 -4.79 13.48
N TRP A 116 -4.92 -5.91 13.37
CA TRP A 116 -3.84 -6.24 12.43
C TRP A 116 -2.74 -5.17 12.35
N GLU A 117 -2.61 -4.47 11.21
CA GLU A 117 -1.68 -3.34 11.08
C GLU A 117 -2.04 -2.17 12.00
N GLY A 118 -3.31 -1.96 12.28
CA GLY A 118 -3.77 -0.90 13.20
C GLY A 118 -3.25 -1.12 14.63
N ASP A 119 -3.32 -2.35 15.12
CA ASP A 119 -2.78 -2.73 16.44
C ASP A 119 -1.25 -2.80 16.44
N ALA A 120 -0.66 -3.37 15.37
CA ALA A 120 0.78 -3.52 15.24
C ALA A 120 1.50 -2.16 15.07
N ARG A 121 0.81 -1.16 14.51
CA ARG A 121 1.36 0.16 14.19
C ARG A 121 0.40 1.28 14.62
N PRO A 122 0.25 1.56 15.92
CA PRO A 122 -0.66 2.59 16.42
C PRO A 122 -0.45 3.95 15.76
N GLY A 123 -1.52 4.54 15.21
CA GLY A 123 -1.49 5.83 14.51
C GLY A 123 -1.13 5.76 13.02
N HIS A 124 -0.66 4.61 12.51
CA HIS A 124 -0.29 4.44 11.10
C HIS A 124 -1.41 4.83 10.14
N PHE A 125 -2.59 4.25 10.29
CA PHE A 125 -3.71 4.55 9.39
C PHE A 125 -4.29 5.95 9.54
N ARG A 126 -4.17 6.58 10.71
CA ARG A 126 -4.45 8.02 10.86
C ARG A 126 -3.52 8.84 9.97
N GLY A 127 -2.22 8.51 9.96
CA GLY A 127 -1.24 9.14 9.07
C GLY A 127 -1.56 8.91 7.60
N VAL A 128 -1.89 7.68 7.21
CA VAL A 128 -2.26 7.31 5.83
C VAL A 128 -3.52 8.03 5.38
N ALA A 129 -4.60 7.99 6.16
CA ALA A 129 -5.86 8.63 5.81
C ALA A 129 -5.68 10.16 5.66
N THR A 130 -4.93 10.78 6.60
CA THR A 130 -4.68 12.22 6.55
C THR A 130 -3.87 12.62 5.31
N VAL A 131 -2.79 11.92 4.99
CA VAL A 131 -1.97 12.25 3.79
C VAL A 131 -2.74 12.00 2.51
N CYS A 132 -3.48 10.89 2.41
CA CYS A 132 -4.28 10.59 1.22
C CYS A 132 -5.36 11.65 0.98
N ALA A 133 -6.09 12.05 2.02
CA ALA A 133 -7.10 13.11 1.90
C ALA A 133 -6.50 14.44 1.42
N LYS A 134 -5.32 14.82 1.95
CA LYS A 134 -4.59 16.01 1.48
C LYS A 134 -4.19 15.89 0.01
N LEU A 135 -3.62 14.76 -0.39
CA LEU A 135 -3.24 14.51 -1.77
C LEU A 135 -4.46 14.53 -2.70
N PHE A 136 -5.57 13.94 -2.29
CA PHE A 136 -6.83 13.99 -3.06
C PHE A 136 -7.38 15.42 -3.18
N GLY A 137 -7.36 16.20 -2.11
CA GLY A 137 -7.76 17.61 -2.14
C GLY A 137 -6.86 18.50 -3.00
N GLN A 138 -5.56 18.19 -3.05
CA GLN A 138 -4.57 18.93 -3.83
C GLN A 138 -4.64 18.61 -5.33
N VAL A 139 -4.60 17.32 -5.70
CA VAL A 139 -4.58 16.84 -7.09
C VAL A 139 -5.99 16.80 -7.69
N ARG A 140 -7.01 16.51 -6.87
CA ARG A 140 -8.41 16.30 -7.27
C ARG A 140 -8.53 15.23 -8.37
N PRO A 141 -7.99 14.04 -8.17
CA PRO A 141 -8.03 12.99 -9.20
C PRO A 141 -9.44 12.43 -9.35
N ASP A 142 -9.72 11.83 -10.50
CA ASP A 142 -10.94 11.05 -10.75
C ASP A 142 -10.75 9.59 -10.31
N LEU A 143 -9.50 9.10 -10.39
CA LEU A 143 -9.09 7.76 -9.97
C LEU A 143 -7.85 7.84 -9.08
N ALA A 144 -7.71 6.96 -8.10
CA ALA A 144 -6.46 6.76 -7.39
C ALA A 144 -6.10 5.28 -7.31
N TYR A 145 -4.87 4.93 -7.69
CA TYR A 145 -4.40 3.55 -7.76
C TYR A 145 -3.57 3.18 -6.53
N PHE A 146 -3.90 2.04 -5.94
CA PHE A 146 -3.22 1.48 -4.77
C PHE A 146 -2.91 0.00 -4.99
N GLY A 147 -1.76 -0.46 -4.52
CA GLY A 147 -1.44 -1.89 -4.56
C GLY A 147 -2.24 -2.69 -3.55
N GLU A 148 -2.77 -3.85 -3.97
CA GLU A 148 -3.46 -4.80 -3.09
C GLU A 148 -2.54 -5.45 -2.06
N LYS A 149 -1.23 -5.34 -2.25
CA LYS A 149 -0.25 -5.81 -1.26
C LYS A 149 -0.52 -5.25 0.14
N ASP A 150 -0.86 -3.98 0.24
CA ASP A 150 -1.22 -3.32 1.49
C ASP A 150 -2.75 -3.27 1.61
N TRP A 151 -3.38 -4.46 1.64
CA TRP A 151 -4.83 -4.64 1.55
C TRP A 151 -5.60 -3.85 2.59
N GLN A 152 -5.16 -3.89 3.84
CA GLN A 152 -5.83 -3.13 4.90
C GLN A 152 -5.77 -1.63 4.63
N GLN A 153 -4.63 -1.11 4.17
CA GLN A 153 -4.51 0.29 3.74
C GLN A 153 -5.49 0.63 2.62
N LEU A 154 -5.62 -0.26 1.62
CA LEU A 154 -6.56 -0.08 0.52
C LEU A 154 -8.00 0.03 1.02
N GLN A 155 -8.42 -0.83 1.99
CA GLN A 155 -9.76 -0.77 2.56
C GLN A 155 -9.97 0.50 3.41
N VAL A 156 -8.98 0.91 4.19
CA VAL A 156 -9.01 2.18 4.94
C VAL A 156 -9.22 3.37 4.00
N VAL A 157 -8.48 3.44 2.91
CA VAL A 157 -8.61 4.54 1.94
C VAL A 157 -9.95 4.49 1.22
N LYS A 158 -10.43 3.31 0.82
CA LYS A 158 -11.77 3.13 0.23
C LYS A 158 -12.87 3.60 1.20
N ARG A 159 -12.77 3.22 2.46
CA ARG A 159 -13.72 3.63 3.50
C ARG A 159 -13.73 5.13 3.68
N MET A 160 -12.56 5.75 3.80
CA MET A 160 -12.41 7.21 3.93
C MET A 160 -13.05 7.95 2.74
N VAL A 161 -12.79 7.50 1.52
CA VAL A 161 -13.36 8.12 0.31
C VAL A 161 -14.88 8.02 0.30
N ALA A 162 -15.43 6.87 0.66
CA ALA A 162 -16.88 6.66 0.73
C ALA A 162 -17.52 7.53 1.82
N ASP A 163 -16.97 7.56 3.02
CA ASP A 163 -17.52 8.31 4.15
C ASP A 163 -17.47 9.82 3.96
N LEU A 164 -16.40 10.31 3.33
CA LEU A 164 -16.23 11.74 3.03
C LEU A 164 -16.89 12.16 1.72
N LEU A 165 -17.57 11.23 1.03
CA LEU A 165 -18.23 11.46 -0.27
C LEU A 165 -17.30 12.12 -1.29
N LEU A 166 -16.01 11.74 -1.29
CA LEU A 166 -15.04 12.32 -2.21
C LEU A 166 -15.33 11.85 -3.64
N PRO A 167 -15.31 12.74 -4.63
CA PRO A 167 -15.70 12.43 -6.00
C PRO A 167 -14.54 11.75 -6.78
N LEU A 168 -14.03 10.63 -6.25
CA LEU A 168 -13.02 9.81 -6.94
C LEU A 168 -13.26 8.33 -6.66
N SER A 169 -12.73 7.46 -7.51
CA SER A 169 -12.75 6.02 -7.31
C SER A 169 -11.38 5.48 -6.92
N ILE A 170 -11.34 4.57 -5.96
CA ILE A 170 -10.10 3.88 -5.54
C ILE A 170 -10.00 2.53 -6.28
N VAL A 171 -8.94 2.38 -7.05
CA VAL A 171 -8.64 1.19 -7.85
C VAL A 171 -7.55 0.37 -7.16
N GLY A 172 -7.85 -0.88 -6.81
CA GLY A 172 -6.85 -1.85 -6.37
C GLY A 172 -6.13 -2.46 -7.57
N VAL A 173 -4.81 -2.59 -7.48
CA VAL A 173 -3.99 -3.28 -8.47
C VAL A 173 -3.33 -4.48 -7.81
N GLU A 174 -3.40 -5.62 -8.45
CA GLU A 174 -2.87 -6.88 -7.92
C GLU A 174 -1.43 -6.77 -7.43
N THR A 175 -1.10 -7.55 -6.41
CA THR A 175 0.24 -7.60 -5.83
C THR A 175 1.25 -8.08 -6.87
N VAL A 176 2.19 -7.21 -7.24
CA VAL A 176 3.33 -7.59 -8.09
C VAL A 176 4.33 -8.39 -7.25
N ARG A 177 4.79 -9.50 -7.81
CA ARG A 177 5.68 -10.44 -7.13
C ARG A 177 6.98 -10.63 -7.89
N GLU A 178 8.03 -10.94 -7.14
CA GLU A 178 9.27 -11.49 -7.68
C GLU A 178 9.00 -12.86 -8.34
N PRO A 179 9.88 -13.36 -9.22
CA PRO A 179 9.68 -14.65 -9.88
C PRO A 179 9.51 -15.84 -8.92
N ASP A 180 10.02 -15.75 -7.70
CA ASP A 180 9.89 -16.76 -6.63
C ASP A 180 8.63 -16.58 -5.75
N GLY A 181 7.78 -15.59 -6.07
CA GLY A 181 6.51 -15.33 -5.40
C GLY A 181 6.58 -14.29 -4.28
N LEU A 182 7.75 -13.81 -3.87
CA LEU A 182 7.86 -12.78 -2.85
C LEU A 182 7.17 -11.49 -3.32
N ALA A 183 6.26 -10.94 -2.51
CA ALA A 183 5.63 -9.65 -2.80
C ALA A 183 6.69 -8.54 -2.87
N MET A 184 6.63 -7.72 -3.92
CA MET A 184 7.58 -6.62 -4.08
C MET A 184 7.42 -5.55 -3.00
N SER A 185 8.52 -5.15 -2.42
CA SER A 185 8.57 -4.11 -1.39
C SER A 185 9.95 -3.42 -1.39
N SER A 186 9.96 -2.11 -1.16
CA SER A 186 11.21 -1.35 -0.95
C SER A 186 12.02 -1.88 0.25
N ARG A 187 11.35 -2.54 1.21
CA ARG A 187 12.00 -3.17 2.37
C ARG A 187 12.71 -4.49 2.06
N ASN A 188 12.44 -5.14 0.92
CA ASN A 188 13.12 -6.38 0.53
C ASN A 188 14.64 -6.21 0.42
N ARG A 189 15.12 -4.98 0.13
CA ARG A 189 16.56 -4.65 0.09
C ARG A 189 17.29 -4.79 1.42
N PHE A 190 16.57 -4.82 2.54
CA PHE A 190 17.15 -4.99 3.88
C PHE A 190 17.29 -6.46 4.30
N LEU A 191 16.76 -7.40 3.51
CA LEU A 191 16.93 -8.82 3.75
C LEU A 191 18.39 -9.24 3.50
N THR A 192 18.97 -10.00 4.41
CA THR A 192 20.22 -10.72 4.14
C THR A 192 19.98 -11.77 3.04
N ALA A 193 21.04 -12.31 2.44
CA ALA A 193 20.92 -13.34 1.40
C ALA A 193 20.14 -14.56 1.90
N ASP A 194 20.40 -15.01 3.13
CA ASP A 194 19.68 -16.12 3.77
C ASP A 194 18.20 -15.78 4.01
N GLN A 195 17.92 -14.60 4.54
CA GLN A 195 16.53 -14.13 4.73
C GLN A 195 15.80 -13.99 3.39
N ARG A 196 16.46 -13.45 2.36
CA ARG A 196 15.88 -13.31 1.02
C ARG A 196 15.52 -14.67 0.41
N ALA A 197 16.35 -15.69 0.61
CA ALA A 197 16.07 -17.04 0.12
C ALA A 197 14.86 -17.67 0.83
N ARG A 198 14.61 -17.34 2.11
CA ARG A 198 13.47 -17.84 2.88
C ARG A 198 12.18 -17.02 2.71
N ALA A 199 12.28 -15.73 2.38
CA ALA A 199 11.16 -14.81 2.32
C ALA A 199 9.97 -15.27 1.44
N PRO A 200 10.16 -15.94 0.27
CA PRO A 200 9.06 -16.45 -0.56
C PRO A 200 8.16 -17.46 0.13
N ALA A 201 8.63 -18.09 1.22
CA ALA A 201 7.84 -19.05 1.96
C ALA A 201 6.55 -18.45 2.54
N LEU A 202 6.52 -17.15 2.84
CA LEU A 202 5.29 -16.50 3.32
C LEU A 202 4.16 -16.66 2.29
N TYR A 203 4.41 -16.34 1.04
CA TYR A 203 3.41 -16.49 -0.04
C TYR A 203 3.08 -17.97 -0.32
N ALA A 204 4.09 -18.85 -0.30
CA ALA A 204 3.86 -20.28 -0.52
C ALA A 204 2.94 -20.88 0.54
N VAL A 205 3.12 -20.49 1.82
CA VAL A 205 2.26 -20.92 2.93
C VAL A 205 0.84 -20.35 2.76
N LEU A 206 0.68 -19.06 2.43
CA LEU A 206 -0.64 -18.50 2.17
C LEU A 206 -1.38 -19.24 1.05
N ARG A 207 -0.69 -19.61 -0.04
CA ARG A 207 -1.27 -20.42 -1.12
C ARG A 207 -1.68 -21.83 -0.66
N GLY A 208 -0.84 -22.47 0.18
CA GLY A 208 -1.16 -23.75 0.78
C GLY A 208 -2.42 -23.68 1.66
N MET A 209 -2.52 -22.62 2.47
CA MET A 209 -3.70 -22.35 3.29
C MET A 209 -4.96 -22.16 2.43
N ALA A 210 -4.89 -21.39 1.36
CA ALA A 210 -6.03 -21.20 0.46
C ALA A 210 -6.49 -22.53 -0.13
N GLY A 211 -5.57 -23.40 -0.55
CA GLY A 211 -5.90 -24.74 -1.05
C GLY A 211 -6.57 -25.62 0.01
N ALA A 212 -6.06 -25.62 1.24
CA ALA A 212 -6.62 -26.40 2.35
C ALA A 212 -8.04 -25.92 2.73
N LEU A 213 -8.24 -24.60 2.80
CA LEU A 213 -9.56 -24.01 3.06
C LEU A 213 -10.56 -24.32 1.94
N ALA A 214 -10.15 -24.26 0.69
CA ALA A 214 -10.98 -24.62 -0.46
C ALA A 214 -11.33 -26.12 -0.46
N ALA A 215 -10.47 -26.98 0.10
CA ALA A 215 -10.72 -28.40 0.32
C ALA A 215 -11.64 -28.68 1.53
N GLY A 216 -12.05 -27.64 2.28
CA GLY A 216 -12.96 -27.77 3.42
C GLY A 216 -12.28 -28.04 4.76
N GLU A 217 -10.95 -27.86 4.88
CA GLU A 217 -10.30 -27.95 6.17
C GLU A 217 -10.74 -26.83 7.11
N ALA A 218 -10.84 -27.11 8.41
CA ALA A 218 -11.24 -26.14 9.41
C ALA A 218 -10.20 -25.01 9.52
N VAL A 219 -10.66 -23.74 9.53
CA VAL A 219 -9.82 -22.55 9.58
C VAL A 219 -8.79 -22.60 10.72
N ALA A 220 -9.22 -22.98 11.92
CA ALA A 220 -8.34 -23.08 13.08
C ALA A 220 -7.16 -24.06 12.84
N ASN A 221 -7.41 -25.20 12.20
CA ASN A 221 -6.37 -26.18 11.90
C ASN A 221 -5.40 -25.67 10.83
N VAL A 222 -5.92 -25.00 9.79
CA VAL A 222 -5.12 -24.41 8.70
C VAL A 222 -4.20 -23.32 9.27
N LEU A 223 -4.74 -22.42 10.11
CA LEU A 223 -3.96 -21.37 10.77
C LEU A 223 -2.88 -21.93 11.68
N ALA A 224 -3.19 -22.94 12.49
CA ALA A 224 -2.21 -23.57 13.39
C ALA A 224 -1.04 -24.21 12.61
N LYS A 225 -1.35 -25.03 11.59
CA LYS A 225 -0.34 -25.66 10.72
C LYS A 225 0.56 -24.61 10.04
N ALA A 226 -0.03 -23.55 9.50
CA ALA A 226 0.70 -22.50 8.81
C ALA A 226 1.59 -21.68 9.77
N THR A 227 1.10 -21.45 11.00
CA THR A 227 1.87 -20.79 12.06
C THR A 227 3.11 -21.61 12.41
N ASP A 228 2.96 -22.92 12.63
CA ASP A 228 4.07 -23.83 12.93
C ASP A 228 5.06 -23.88 11.76
N GLU A 229 4.58 -24.02 10.53
CA GLU A 229 5.42 -24.05 9.33
C GLU A 229 6.26 -22.78 9.16
N LEU A 230 5.65 -21.60 9.29
CA LEU A 230 6.36 -20.33 9.22
C LEU A 230 7.37 -20.20 10.37
N GLY A 231 7.00 -20.61 11.58
CA GLY A 231 7.91 -20.62 12.74
C GLY A 231 9.14 -21.49 12.50
N GLN A 232 8.97 -22.71 11.97
CA GLN A 232 10.08 -23.62 11.61
C GLN A 232 11.00 -23.03 10.53
N ARG A 233 10.48 -22.14 9.67
CA ARG A 233 11.24 -21.43 8.66
C ARG A 233 11.88 -20.13 9.19
N GLY A 234 11.75 -19.86 10.50
CA GLY A 234 12.37 -18.73 11.19
C GLY A 234 11.62 -17.42 11.08
N PHE A 235 10.32 -17.46 10.74
CA PHE A 235 9.48 -16.26 10.79
C PHE A 235 8.94 -16.02 12.22
N GLY A 236 9.02 -14.78 12.67
CA GLY A 236 8.25 -14.31 13.82
C GLY A 236 6.93 -13.71 13.32
N ILE A 237 5.81 -14.33 13.68
CA ILE A 237 4.49 -13.93 13.15
C ILE A 237 3.91 -12.83 14.01
N ASP A 238 3.61 -11.67 13.39
CA ASP A 238 2.86 -10.60 14.04
C ASP A 238 1.35 -10.92 14.00
N TYR A 239 0.85 -11.34 12.81
CA TYR A 239 -0.49 -11.91 12.64
C TYR A 239 -0.57 -12.79 11.39
N LEU A 240 -1.48 -13.76 11.44
CA LEU A 240 -1.90 -14.61 10.33
C LEU A 240 -3.39 -14.91 10.53
N ALA A 241 -4.23 -14.54 9.57
CA ALA A 241 -5.68 -14.64 9.75
C ALA A 241 -6.43 -14.84 8.43
N LEU A 242 -7.61 -15.47 8.53
CA LEU A 242 -8.65 -15.40 7.53
C LEU A 242 -9.63 -14.30 7.93
N VAL A 243 -9.91 -13.38 7.01
CA VAL A 243 -10.76 -12.21 7.28
C VAL A 243 -11.81 -12.01 6.19
N GLU A 244 -12.88 -11.31 6.53
CA GLU A 244 -13.79 -10.72 5.57
C GLU A 244 -13.04 -9.63 4.77
N GLY A 245 -13.23 -9.61 3.44
CA GLY A 245 -12.35 -8.86 2.56
C GLY A 245 -12.38 -7.33 2.75
N ALA A 246 -13.52 -6.74 3.06
CA ALA A 246 -13.66 -5.28 3.12
C ALA A 246 -13.47 -4.72 4.54
N GLY A 247 -14.17 -5.30 5.52
CA GLY A 247 -14.14 -4.86 6.92
C GLY A 247 -12.99 -5.45 7.74
N LEU A 248 -12.31 -6.48 7.21
CA LEU A 248 -11.22 -7.20 7.87
C LEU A 248 -11.59 -7.83 9.22
N ALA A 249 -12.88 -8.10 9.44
CA ALA A 249 -13.31 -8.89 10.59
C ALA A 249 -12.78 -10.32 10.47
N PRO A 250 -12.21 -10.92 11.54
CA PRO A 250 -11.79 -12.32 11.50
C PRO A 250 -13.01 -13.23 11.29
N ILE A 251 -12.84 -14.26 10.47
CA ILE A 251 -13.86 -15.26 10.18
C ILE A 251 -13.31 -16.67 10.44
N ASP A 252 -14.17 -17.57 10.89
CA ASP A 252 -13.86 -18.97 11.23
C ASP A 252 -14.35 -19.98 10.17
N THR A 253 -15.03 -19.47 9.15
CA THR A 253 -15.52 -20.26 8.01
C THR A 253 -15.23 -19.51 6.71
N LEU A 254 -14.93 -20.25 5.63
CA LEU A 254 -14.69 -19.67 4.32
C LEU A 254 -15.98 -19.04 3.79
N GLN A 255 -15.87 -17.79 3.38
CA GLN A 255 -16.96 -16.98 2.83
C GLN A 255 -16.55 -16.39 1.46
N PRO A 256 -17.49 -16.00 0.61
CA PRO A 256 -17.16 -15.24 -0.60
C PRO A 256 -16.38 -13.96 -0.27
N ASN A 257 -15.37 -13.67 -1.08
CA ASN A 257 -14.46 -12.53 -0.89
C ASN A 257 -13.63 -12.57 0.41
N ALA A 258 -13.48 -13.74 1.03
CA ALA A 258 -12.54 -13.92 2.14
C ALA A 258 -11.11 -13.65 1.68
N ARG A 259 -10.27 -13.21 2.63
CA ARG A 259 -8.87 -12.94 2.36
C ARG A 259 -7.99 -13.48 3.48
N LEU A 260 -6.91 -14.16 3.11
CA LEU A 260 -5.83 -14.46 4.02
C LEU A 260 -4.90 -13.25 4.10
N ILE A 261 -4.59 -12.82 5.29
CA ILE A 261 -3.67 -11.71 5.56
C ILE A 261 -2.57 -12.16 6.51
N ALA A 262 -1.34 -11.70 6.27
CA ALA A 262 -0.20 -12.04 7.10
C ALA A 262 0.77 -10.86 7.25
N ALA A 263 1.32 -10.72 8.44
CA ALA A 263 2.53 -9.98 8.70
C ALA A 263 3.49 -10.82 9.52
N ALA A 264 4.72 -10.92 9.07
CA ALA A 264 5.74 -11.73 9.71
C ALA A 264 7.13 -11.11 9.55
N ARG A 265 8.02 -11.42 10.49
CA ARG A 265 9.39 -10.88 10.53
C ARG A 265 10.39 -11.96 10.19
N LEU A 266 11.34 -11.61 9.33
CA LEU A 266 12.61 -12.33 9.17
C LEU A 266 13.73 -11.45 9.73
N GLY A 267 14.20 -11.77 10.93
CA GLY A 267 15.09 -10.89 11.66
C GLY A 267 14.43 -9.53 11.93
N SER A 268 15.05 -8.44 11.46
CA SER A 268 14.52 -7.09 11.61
C SER A 268 13.56 -6.66 10.50
N VAL A 269 13.46 -7.43 9.41
CA VAL A 269 12.63 -7.06 8.25
C VAL A 269 11.22 -7.62 8.42
N ARG A 270 10.24 -6.72 8.38
CA ARG A 270 8.82 -7.06 8.44
C ARG A 270 8.26 -7.20 7.03
N LEU A 271 7.68 -8.35 6.75
CA LEU A 271 7.05 -8.71 5.50
C LEU A 271 5.54 -8.73 5.66
N LEU A 272 4.84 -8.17 4.68
CA LEU A 272 3.38 -8.21 4.57
C LEU A 272 3.01 -8.93 3.29
N ASP A 273 2.00 -9.79 3.37
CA ASP A 273 1.40 -10.39 2.21
C ASP A 273 -0.07 -10.74 2.45
N ASN A 274 -0.81 -10.93 1.39
CA ASN A 274 -2.20 -11.36 1.44
C ASN A 274 -2.63 -11.99 0.12
N ILE A 275 -3.64 -12.84 0.18
CA ILE A 275 -4.31 -13.42 -1.00
C ILE A 275 -5.82 -13.50 -0.80
N GLY A 276 -6.59 -13.24 -1.86
CA GLY A 276 -8.02 -13.53 -1.91
C GLY A 276 -8.27 -15.04 -2.06
N ILE A 277 -9.40 -15.51 -1.57
CA ILE A 277 -9.86 -16.89 -1.70
C ILE A 277 -11.24 -16.91 -2.36
#